data_486cc529ca18fd9b7753e5c9daefb206
#
_entry.id   486cc529ca18fd9b7753e5c9daefb206
#
_cell.length_a   1.000
_cell.length_b   1.000
_cell.length_c   1.000
_cell.angle_alpha   90.00
_cell.angle_beta   90.00
_cell.angle_gamma   90.00
#
_symmetry.space_group_name_H-M   'P 1'
#
loop_
_entity.id
_entity.type
_entity.pdbx_description
1 polymer ?
#
loop_
_entity_poly.entity_id
_entity_poly.type
_entity_poly.pdbx_seq_one_letter_code
_entity_poly.pdbx_strand_id
1 'polypeptide(L)'
;HVPTGKTLQFYCKPDKKISEGAKKIVGITDEFLEKQNSFEDNHRSFLEFIKNDTLVIHNSEFDLGFLNNELSIIGCPPLNNPIIDTLSLAKQVLNTRIANLDYLCRRFDIDLSDRSFHGALLDSQLTASVYLELKGGKQFSMNLAPEKKVDGKAEIIKVNTEKTKKITVDEETLKIHKQMLKKLKNPIWKKYNY
;
A
#
# COMPACT_ATOMS: atom_id res chain seq x y z
N HIS A 1 7.76 -1.49 1.95
CA HIS A 1 7.01 -2.74 2.14
C HIS A 1 7.48 -3.79 1.13
N VAL A 2 7.90 -4.95 1.60
CA VAL A 2 8.39 -6.06 0.77
C VAL A 2 7.59 -7.31 1.15
N PRO A 3 7.08 -8.10 0.17
CA PRO A 3 6.39 -9.34 0.45
C PRO A 3 7.29 -10.32 1.20
N THR A 4 6.78 -10.91 2.28
CA THR A 4 7.51 -11.92 3.06
C THR A 4 7.42 -13.31 2.45
N GLY A 5 6.51 -13.51 1.49
CA GLY A 5 6.18 -14.80 0.91
C GLY A 5 5.37 -15.73 1.81
N LYS A 6 5.06 -15.29 3.03
CA LYS A 6 4.24 -16.10 3.95
C LYS A 6 2.77 -15.87 3.64
N THR A 7 2.04 -16.97 3.46
CA THR A 7 0.58 -16.96 3.24
C THR A 7 -0.08 -17.95 4.18
N LEU A 8 -1.30 -17.62 4.60
CA LEU A 8 -2.19 -18.53 5.32
C LEU A 8 -3.54 -18.49 4.62
N GLN A 9 -4.01 -19.65 4.21
CA GLN A 9 -5.34 -19.85 3.64
C GLN A 9 -5.96 -21.11 4.20
N PHE A 10 -7.21 -21.03 4.60
CA PHE A 10 -8.02 -22.18 4.97
C PHE A 10 -9.49 -21.90 4.66
N TYR A 11 -10.27 -22.95 4.60
CA TYR A 11 -11.71 -22.87 4.47
C TYR A 11 -12.34 -23.38 5.76
N CYS A 12 -13.46 -22.80 6.15
CA CYS A 12 -14.19 -23.23 7.34
C CYS A 12 -15.51 -23.87 6.94
N LYS A 13 -15.87 -24.95 7.62
CA LYS A 13 -17.20 -25.52 7.54
C LYS A 13 -18.19 -24.59 8.23
N PRO A 14 -19.20 -24.07 7.53
CA PRO A 14 -20.24 -23.25 8.15
C PRO A 14 -21.32 -24.12 8.81
N ASP A 15 -22.00 -23.57 9.81
CA ASP A 15 -23.16 -24.25 10.44
C ASP A 15 -24.38 -24.28 9.51
N LYS A 16 -24.44 -23.38 8.53
CA LYS A 16 -25.55 -23.23 7.59
C LYS A 16 -25.07 -23.41 6.16
N LYS A 17 -25.93 -23.94 5.30
CA LYS A 17 -25.66 -24.00 3.86
C LYS A 17 -25.48 -22.61 3.26
N ILE A 18 -24.55 -22.52 2.32
CA ILE A 18 -24.28 -21.28 1.60
C ILE A 18 -25.48 -20.95 0.69
N SER A 19 -25.85 -19.67 0.66
CA SER A 19 -26.89 -19.20 -0.28
C SER A 19 -26.44 -19.36 -1.74
N GLU A 20 -27.39 -19.55 -2.66
CA GLU A 20 -27.10 -19.65 -4.09
C GLU A 20 -26.40 -18.40 -4.65
N GLY A 21 -26.70 -17.22 -4.08
CA GLY A 21 -26.02 -15.98 -4.43
C GLY A 21 -24.53 -16.00 -4.04
N ALA A 22 -24.23 -16.46 -2.82
CA ALA A 22 -22.84 -16.57 -2.37
C ALA A 22 -22.05 -17.61 -3.15
N LYS A 23 -22.65 -18.79 -3.49
CA LYS A 23 -22.01 -19.80 -4.34
C LYS A 23 -21.57 -19.24 -5.70
N LYS A 24 -22.42 -18.42 -6.32
CA LYS A 24 -22.09 -17.80 -7.62
C LYS A 24 -20.93 -16.79 -7.51
N ILE A 25 -20.80 -16.12 -6.38
CA ILE A 25 -19.76 -15.10 -6.17
C ILE A 25 -18.42 -15.75 -5.81
N VAL A 26 -18.42 -16.72 -4.89
CA VAL A 26 -17.18 -17.32 -4.39
C VAL A 26 -16.76 -18.62 -5.10
N GLY A 27 -17.67 -19.23 -5.88
CA GLY A 27 -17.38 -20.47 -6.61
C GLY A 27 -17.20 -21.73 -5.73
N ILE A 28 -17.64 -21.70 -4.45
CA ILE A 28 -17.45 -22.79 -3.48
C ILE A 28 -18.78 -23.51 -3.27
N THR A 29 -18.75 -24.85 -3.17
CA THR A 29 -19.94 -25.69 -2.95
C THR A 29 -20.06 -26.13 -1.49
N ASP A 30 -21.29 -26.49 -1.07
CA ASP A 30 -21.54 -27.03 0.27
C ASP A 30 -20.75 -28.33 0.50
N GLU A 31 -20.69 -29.24 -0.49
CA GLU A 31 -19.98 -30.51 -0.40
C GLU A 31 -18.46 -30.34 -0.18
N PHE A 32 -17.88 -29.25 -0.70
CA PHE A 32 -16.50 -28.89 -0.45
C PHE A 32 -16.31 -28.44 1.00
N LEU A 33 -17.21 -27.57 1.49
CA LEU A 33 -17.11 -27.02 2.85
C LEU A 33 -17.45 -28.01 3.94
N GLU A 34 -18.31 -28.98 3.69
CA GLU A 34 -18.63 -30.05 4.67
C GLU A 34 -17.38 -30.87 5.09
N LYS A 35 -16.36 -30.89 4.24
CA LYS A 35 -15.10 -31.59 4.48
C LYS A 35 -14.04 -30.74 5.17
N GLN A 36 -14.32 -29.48 5.39
CA GLN A 36 -13.36 -28.57 6.00
C GLN A 36 -13.50 -28.57 7.54
N ASN A 37 -12.46 -28.11 8.20
CA ASN A 37 -12.45 -27.89 9.63
C ASN A 37 -13.34 -26.70 10.01
N SER A 38 -13.75 -26.64 11.28
CA SER A 38 -14.46 -25.47 11.82
C SER A 38 -13.52 -24.26 11.94
N PHE A 39 -14.08 -23.07 12.22
CA PHE A 39 -13.27 -21.93 12.60
C PHE A 39 -12.57 -22.17 13.94
N GLU A 40 -13.22 -22.87 14.87
CA GLU A 40 -12.66 -23.26 16.16
C GLU A 40 -11.36 -24.09 16.00
N ASP A 41 -11.29 -25.01 15.02
CA ASP A 41 -10.08 -25.79 14.75
C ASP A 41 -8.94 -24.93 14.18
N ASN A 42 -9.26 -23.92 13.40
CA ASN A 42 -8.31 -23.10 12.65
C ASN A 42 -7.88 -21.81 13.36
N HIS A 43 -8.64 -21.34 14.37
CA HIS A 43 -8.44 -20.02 14.98
C HIS A 43 -7.04 -19.81 15.55
N ARG A 44 -6.43 -20.82 16.13
CA ARG A 44 -5.06 -20.71 16.70
C ARG A 44 -4.04 -20.40 15.63
N SER A 45 -4.06 -21.15 14.53
CA SER A 45 -3.15 -20.90 13.39
C SER A 45 -3.35 -19.51 12.81
N PHE A 46 -4.60 -19.03 12.76
CA PHE A 46 -4.91 -17.66 12.33
C PHE A 46 -4.32 -16.62 13.27
N LEU A 47 -4.55 -16.73 14.59
CA LEU A 47 -4.03 -15.78 15.57
C LEU A 47 -2.49 -15.81 15.64
N GLU A 48 -1.86 -16.98 15.51
CA GLU A 48 -0.41 -17.11 15.43
C GLU A 48 0.17 -16.48 14.16
N PHE A 49 -0.58 -16.49 13.05
CA PHE A 49 -0.16 -15.88 11.81
C PHE A 49 -0.21 -14.35 11.87
N ILE A 50 -1.32 -13.79 12.35
CA ILE A 50 -1.51 -12.32 12.42
C ILE A 50 -0.78 -11.69 13.60
N LYS A 51 -0.59 -12.38 14.71
CA LYS A 51 0.03 -11.87 15.94
C LYS A 51 -0.53 -10.50 16.35
N ASN A 52 0.37 -9.55 16.61
CA ASN A 52 0.04 -8.15 16.90
C ASN A 52 0.33 -7.22 15.71
N ASP A 53 0.48 -7.79 14.51
CA ASP A 53 0.80 -7.01 13.32
C ASP A 53 -0.38 -6.15 12.88
N THR A 54 -0.09 -5.06 12.16
CA THR A 54 -1.12 -4.23 11.55
C THR A 54 -1.85 -5.00 10.45
N LEU A 55 -3.17 -5.08 10.52
CA LEU A 55 -4.00 -5.73 9.51
C LEU A 55 -4.41 -4.70 8.45
N VAL A 56 -4.10 -5.00 7.20
CA VAL A 56 -4.52 -4.19 6.04
C VAL A 56 -5.67 -4.92 5.37
N ILE A 57 -6.86 -4.32 5.42
CA ILE A 57 -8.12 -4.93 4.99
C ILE A 57 -8.85 -3.96 4.06
N HIS A 58 -9.58 -4.47 3.07
CA HIS A 58 -10.42 -3.65 2.21
C HIS A 58 -11.87 -3.70 2.68
N ASN A 59 -12.41 -2.60 3.21
CA ASN A 59 -13.70 -2.54 3.91
C ASN A 59 -13.67 -3.32 5.22
N SER A 60 -12.73 -2.95 6.10
CA SER A 60 -12.36 -3.67 7.30
C SER A 60 -13.51 -3.92 8.28
N GLU A 61 -14.51 -3.04 8.33
CA GLU A 61 -15.66 -3.18 9.21
C GLU A 61 -16.43 -4.48 8.95
N PHE A 62 -16.54 -4.87 7.68
CA PHE A 62 -17.19 -6.11 7.27
C PHE A 62 -16.43 -7.34 7.77
N ASP A 63 -15.14 -7.46 7.46
CA ASP A 63 -14.34 -8.64 7.82
C ASP A 63 -14.15 -8.76 9.32
N LEU A 64 -13.87 -7.65 10.01
CA LEU A 64 -13.70 -7.62 11.46
C LEU A 64 -15.00 -7.98 12.19
N GLY A 65 -16.15 -7.59 11.65
CA GLY A 65 -17.45 -7.97 12.19
C GLY A 65 -17.61 -9.48 12.23
N PHE A 66 -17.32 -10.18 11.12
CA PHE A 66 -17.39 -11.62 11.06
C PHE A 66 -16.33 -12.30 11.92
N LEU A 67 -15.06 -11.88 11.83
CA LEU A 67 -13.97 -12.47 12.60
C LEU A 67 -14.20 -12.36 14.11
N ASN A 68 -14.62 -11.20 14.60
CA ASN A 68 -14.88 -10.99 16.01
C ASN A 68 -16.12 -11.75 16.48
N ASN A 69 -17.13 -11.92 15.61
CA ASN A 69 -18.28 -12.77 15.91
C ASN A 69 -17.86 -14.22 16.08
N GLU A 70 -17.08 -14.77 15.14
CA GLU A 70 -16.57 -16.15 15.23
C GLU A 70 -15.69 -16.36 16.47
N LEU A 71 -14.79 -15.41 16.78
CA LEU A 71 -14.00 -15.44 18.00
C LEU A 71 -14.87 -15.44 19.28
N SER A 72 -15.93 -14.62 19.29
CA SER A 72 -16.87 -14.55 20.41
C SER A 72 -17.61 -15.87 20.64
N ILE A 73 -18.01 -16.56 19.55
CA ILE A 73 -18.71 -17.86 19.63
C ILE A 73 -17.83 -18.91 20.32
N ILE A 74 -16.53 -18.90 20.07
CA ILE A 74 -15.57 -19.84 20.68
C ILE A 74 -14.97 -19.31 22.00
N GLY A 75 -15.51 -18.23 22.56
CA GLY A 75 -15.07 -17.65 23.84
C GLY A 75 -13.70 -16.96 23.80
N CYS A 76 -13.20 -16.60 22.62
CA CYS A 76 -11.96 -15.82 22.44
C CYS A 76 -12.23 -14.32 22.46
N PRO A 77 -11.27 -13.49 22.93
CA PRO A 77 -11.40 -12.04 22.87
C PRO A 77 -11.39 -11.53 21.42
N PRO A 78 -11.99 -10.36 21.16
CA PRO A 78 -11.94 -9.75 19.83
C PRO A 78 -10.52 -9.38 19.44
N LEU A 79 -10.27 -9.23 18.12
CA LEU A 79 -8.99 -8.78 17.58
C LEU A 79 -8.68 -7.36 18.08
N ASN A 80 -7.45 -7.15 18.54
CA ASN A 80 -6.94 -5.87 19.02
C ASN A 80 -5.77 -5.34 18.15
N ASN A 81 -5.65 -5.83 16.95
CA ASN A 81 -4.62 -5.43 16.00
C ASN A 81 -4.87 -4.01 15.50
N PRO A 82 -3.83 -3.21 15.23
CA PRO A 82 -3.99 -1.97 14.47
C PRO A 82 -4.58 -2.26 13.08
N ILE A 83 -5.54 -1.46 12.64
CA ILE A 83 -6.25 -1.67 11.37
C ILE A 83 -5.97 -0.54 10.39
N ILE A 84 -5.69 -0.91 9.14
CA ILE A 84 -5.68 0.00 8.00
C ILE A 84 -6.76 -0.45 7.03
N ASP A 85 -7.81 0.35 6.90
CA ASP A 85 -8.86 0.13 5.91
C ASP A 85 -8.48 0.80 4.59
N THR A 86 -8.19 -0.02 3.56
CA THR A 86 -7.80 0.50 2.24
C THR A 86 -8.94 1.18 1.50
N LEU A 87 -10.20 0.88 1.80
CA LEU A 87 -11.35 1.59 1.24
C LEU A 87 -11.41 3.03 1.74
N SER A 88 -11.26 3.23 3.04
CA SER A 88 -11.23 4.55 3.67
C SER A 88 -9.98 5.33 3.26
N LEU A 89 -8.82 4.68 3.23
CA LEU A 89 -7.56 5.26 2.77
C LEU A 89 -7.66 5.72 1.31
N ALA A 90 -8.23 4.90 0.42
CA ALA A 90 -8.41 5.25 -0.99
C ALA A 90 -9.33 6.46 -1.18
N LYS A 91 -10.43 6.53 -0.43
CA LYS A 91 -11.33 7.69 -0.47
C LYS A 91 -10.61 8.99 -0.10
N GLN A 92 -9.74 8.94 0.91
CA GLN A 92 -8.96 10.10 1.35
C GLN A 92 -7.87 10.49 0.34
N VAL A 93 -7.03 9.53 -0.07
CA VAL A 93 -5.88 9.79 -0.95
C VAL A 93 -6.30 10.21 -2.35
N LEU A 94 -7.32 9.55 -2.91
CA LEU A 94 -7.78 9.79 -4.28
C LEU A 94 -8.91 10.82 -4.37
N ASN A 95 -9.40 11.32 -3.23
CA ASN A 95 -10.57 12.21 -3.15
C ASN A 95 -11.76 11.69 -3.99
N THR A 96 -12.08 10.39 -3.85
CA THR A 96 -13.12 9.70 -4.62
C THR A 96 -14.20 9.13 -3.73
N ARG A 97 -15.43 9.02 -4.24
CA ARG A 97 -16.52 8.31 -3.57
C ARG A 97 -16.53 6.83 -3.90
N ILE A 98 -15.97 6.44 -5.04
CA ILE A 98 -15.91 5.06 -5.51
C ILE A 98 -14.53 4.51 -5.18
N ALA A 99 -14.49 3.50 -4.32
CA ALA A 99 -13.24 2.90 -3.85
C ALA A 99 -13.36 1.38 -3.64
N ASN A 100 -14.21 0.68 -4.42
CA ASN A 100 -14.23 -0.77 -4.40
C ASN A 100 -12.92 -1.33 -4.99
N LEU A 101 -12.58 -2.56 -4.64
CA LEU A 101 -11.31 -3.18 -4.99
C LEU A 101 -11.08 -3.24 -6.51
N ASP A 102 -12.12 -3.59 -7.30
CA ASP A 102 -12.04 -3.62 -8.76
C ASP A 102 -11.72 -2.27 -9.38
N TYR A 103 -12.37 -1.22 -8.88
CA TYR A 103 -12.11 0.14 -9.34
C TYR A 103 -10.66 0.55 -9.04
N LEU A 104 -10.18 0.25 -7.84
CA LEU A 104 -8.81 0.58 -7.44
C LEU A 104 -7.78 -0.20 -8.24
N CYS A 105 -8.00 -1.49 -8.48
CA CYS A 105 -7.12 -2.30 -9.32
C CYS A 105 -7.02 -1.74 -10.74
N ARG A 106 -8.16 -1.42 -11.37
CA ARG A 106 -8.17 -0.80 -12.72
C ARG A 106 -7.48 0.56 -12.73
N ARG A 107 -7.65 1.37 -11.68
CA ARG A 107 -7.04 2.69 -11.60
C ARG A 107 -5.51 2.64 -11.47
N PHE A 108 -4.99 1.60 -10.84
CA PHE A 108 -3.55 1.39 -10.62
C PHE A 108 -2.91 0.40 -11.59
N ASP A 109 -3.61 0.02 -12.66
CA ASP A 109 -3.16 -0.97 -13.66
C ASP A 109 -2.71 -2.30 -13.02
N ILE A 110 -3.44 -2.73 -11.98
CA ILE A 110 -3.24 -4.03 -11.33
C ILE A 110 -4.06 -5.06 -12.11
N ASP A 111 -3.40 -6.13 -12.53
CA ASP A 111 -4.01 -7.19 -13.33
C ASP A 111 -5.12 -7.92 -12.57
N LEU A 112 -6.27 -8.08 -13.22
CA LEU A 112 -7.47 -8.78 -12.73
C LEU A 112 -7.78 -10.04 -13.54
N SER A 113 -6.92 -10.45 -14.47
CA SER A 113 -7.19 -11.55 -15.40
C SER A 113 -7.51 -12.88 -14.70
N ASP A 114 -6.87 -13.14 -13.55
CA ASP A 114 -7.08 -14.35 -12.77
C ASP A 114 -8.31 -14.30 -11.86
N ARG A 115 -9.04 -13.16 -11.84
CA ARG A 115 -10.18 -12.94 -10.95
C ARG A 115 -11.50 -13.35 -11.59
N SER A 116 -11.69 -14.66 -11.85
CA SER A 116 -12.98 -15.20 -12.30
C SER A 116 -14.00 -15.29 -11.16
N PHE A 117 -13.55 -15.50 -9.94
CA PHE A 117 -14.35 -15.52 -8.70
C PHE A 117 -13.72 -14.66 -7.62
N HIS A 118 -14.50 -14.24 -6.63
CA HIS A 118 -14.00 -13.54 -5.45
C HIS A 118 -13.33 -14.53 -4.48
N GLY A 119 -12.08 -14.87 -4.75
CA GLY A 119 -11.28 -15.74 -3.89
C GLY A 119 -10.55 -14.93 -2.82
N ALA A 120 -10.71 -15.29 -1.54
CA ALA A 120 -10.14 -14.54 -0.41
C ALA A 120 -8.62 -14.33 -0.53
N LEU A 121 -7.87 -15.34 -0.97
CA LEU A 121 -6.42 -15.22 -1.16
C LEU A 121 -6.07 -14.20 -2.25
N LEU A 122 -6.73 -14.29 -3.40
CA LEU A 122 -6.50 -13.37 -4.51
C LEU A 122 -6.89 -11.94 -4.11
N ASP A 123 -8.05 -11.77 -3.46
CA ASP A 123 -8.51 -10.45 -2.98
C ASP A 123 -7.54 -9.86 -1.95
N SER A 124 -6.93 -10.68 -1.10
CA SER A 124 -5.87 -10.25 -0.17
C SER A 124 -4.61 -9.78 -0.91
N GLN A 125 -4.18 -10.48 -1.96
CA GLN A 125 -3.04 -10.10 -2.78
C GLN A 125 -3.30 -8.80 -3.54
N LEU A 126 -4.50 -8.65 -4.11
CA LEU A 126 -4.94 -7.41 -4.76
C LEU A 126 -5.00 -6.25 -3.78
N THR A 127 -5.53 -6.49 -2.56
CA THR A 127 -5.55 -5.48 -1.48
C THR A 127 -4.14 -5.04 -1.09
N ALA A 128 -3.18 -5.97 -0.98
CA ALA A 128 -1.79 -5.64 -0.71
C ALA A 128 -1.18 -4.77 -1.83
N SER A 129 -1.44 -5.10 -3.09
CA SER A 129 -0.97 -4.32 -4.25
C SER A 129 -1.59 -2.92 -4.26
N VAL A 130 -2.90 -2.80 -4.05
CA VAL A 130 -3.61 -1.51 -3.94
C VAL A 130 -3.06 -0.68 -2.78
N TYR A 131 -2.81 -1.30 -1.63
CA TYR A 131 -2.24 -0.60 -0.48
C TYR A 131 -0.87 0.00 -0.79
N LEU A 132 0.00 -0.73 -1.48
CA LEU A 132 1.31 -0.23 -1.90
C LEU A 132 1.17 0.99 -2.82
N GLU A 133 0.25 0.96 -3.79
CA GLU A 133 0.01 2.10 -4.68
C GLU A 133 -0.56 3.32 -3.91
N LEU A 134 -1.49 3.10 -2.97
CA LEU A 134 -2.03 4.17 -2.12
C LEU A 134 -0.97 4.82 -1.20
N LYS A 135 0.08 4.08 -0.85
CA LYS A 135 1.20 4.58 -0.03
C LYS A 135 2.31 5.25 -0.84
N GLY A 136 2.11 5.47 -2.14
CA GLY A 136 3.07 6.14 -3.01
C GLY A 136 3.63 5.27 -4.13
N GLY A 137 3.08 4.07 -4.33
CA GLY A 137 3.45 3.15 -5.39
C GLY A 137 4.88 2.58 -5.24
N LYS A 138 5.41 2.12 -6.35
CA LYS A 138 6.79 1.61 -6.45
C LYS A 138 7.85 2.72 -6.37
N GLN A 139 7.44 3.99 -6.43
CA GLN A 139 8.35 5.12 -6.23
C GLN A 139 8.46 5.42 -4.75
N PHE A 140 9.68 5.48 -4.24
CA PHE A 140 9.94 6.10 -2.93
C PHE A 140 9.44 7.54 -3.00
N SER A 141 8.38 7.87 -2.24
CA SER A 141 7.99 9.25 -2.08
C SER A 141 9.16 9.99 -1.43
N MET A 142 9.82 10.85 -2.18
CA MET A 142 10.62 11.89 -1.55
C MET A 142 9.61 12.77 -0.79
N ASN A 143 9.45 12.51 0.49
CA ASN A 143 8.76 13.42 1.38
C ASN A 143 9.62 14.69 1.47
N LEU A 144 9.46 15.57 0.51
CA LEU A 144 9.74 16.97 0.71
C LEU A 144 8.72 17.38 1.79
N ALA A 145 9.16 17.43 3.04
CA ALA A 145 8.33 17.93 4.12
C ALA A 145 7.70 19.24 3.63
N PRO A 146 6.37 19.42 3.75
CA PRO A 146 5.79 20.71 3.42
C PRO A 146 6.50 21.72 4.31
N GLU A 147 7.15 22.70 3.68
CA GLU A 147 7.69 23.84 4.42
C GLU A 147 6.55 24.34 5.30
N LYS A 148 6.71 24.21 6.62
CA LYS A 148 5.84 24.90 7.56
C LYS A 148 5.92 26.36 7.15
N LYS A 149 4.83 26.93 6.63
CA LYS A 149 4.69 28.38 6.51
C LYS A 149 4.85 28.91 7.93
N VAL A 150 6.05 29.35 8.23
CA VAL A 150 6.33 30.09 9.44
C VAL A 150 5.81 31.51 9.14
N ASP A 151 4.60 31.78 9.58
CA ASP A 151 4.14 33.16 9.68
C ASP A 151 5.01 33.87 10.71
N GLY A 152 5.84 34.75 10.25
CA GLY A 152 6.58 35.65 11.12
C GLY A 152 8.10 35.65 10.88
N LYS A 153 8.53 36.78 10.26
CA LYS A 153 9.89 37.30 10.20
C LYS A 153 10.99 36.28 9.88
N ALA A 154 11.40 36.27 8.63
CA ALA A 154 12.59 35.56 8.17
C ALA A 154 13.80 36.01 9.04
N GLU A 155 14.16 35.21 10.02
CA GLU A 155 15.52 35.25 10.56
C GLU A 155 16.44 34.79 9.43
N ILE A 156 17.25 35.70 8.95
CA ILE A 156 18.31 35.41 8.00
C ILE A 156 19.25 34.43 8.73
N ILE A 157 19.10 33.14 8.41
CA ILE A 157 20.08 32.13 8.82
C ILE A 157 21.38 32.54 8.12
N LYS A 158 22.30 33.13 8.86
CA LYS A 158 23.67 33.35 8.41
C LYS A 158 24.25 31.96 8.12
N VAL A 159 24.19 31.53 6.88
CA VAL A 159 24.89 30.35 6.41
C VAL A 159 26.38 30.62 6.64
N ASN A 160 26.98 29.84 7.51
CA ASN A 160 28.42 29.95 7.80
C ASN A 160 29.18 29.49 6.54
N THR A 161 29.60 30.47 5.74
CA THR A 161 30.26 30.27 4.44
C THR A 161 31.69 29.72 4.58
N GLU A 162 32.19 29.51 5.78
CA GLU A 162 33.57 29.05 6.03
C GLU A 162 33.80 27.56 5.70
N LYS A 163 32.76 26.80 5.34
CA LYS A 163 32.87 25.37 5.01
C LYS A 163 32.61 25.00 3.55
N THR A 164 32.42 25.97 2.67
CA THR A 164 32.35 25.66 1.24
C THR A 164 33.73 25.38 0.67
N LYS A 165 34.05 24.10 0.45
CA LYS A 165 35.25 23.73 -0.32
C LYS A 165 35.14 24.34 -1.72
N LYS A 166 35.99 25.35 -2.02
CA LYS A 166 36.18 25.80 -3.39
C LYS A 166 36.77 24.64 -4.20
N ILE A 167 35.99 24.09 -5.09
CA ILE A 167 36.47 23.09 -6.05
C ILE A 167 37.15 23.89 -7.15
N THR A 168 38.48 23.78 -7.25
CA THR A 168 39.24 24.32 -8.38
C THR A 168 39.18 23.31 -9.53
N VAL A 169 38.62 23.74 -10.64
CA VAL A 169 38.54 22.92 -11.88
C VAL A 169 39.84 23.16 -12.68
N ASP A 170 40.47 22.10 -13.20
CA ASP A 170 41.64 22.21 -14.03
C ASP A 170 41.36 22.91 -15.38
N GLU A 171 42.40 23.50 -15.98
CA GLU A 171 42.24 24.24 -17.23
C GLU A 171 41.80 23.39 -18.42
N GLU A 172 42.09 22.11 -18.42
CA GLU A 172 41.72 21.19 -19.48
C GLU A 172 40.23 20.91 -19.46
N THR A 173 39.67 20.65 -18.28
CA THR A 173 38.23 20.50 -18.06
C THR A 173 37.47 21.77 -18.42
N LEU A 174 37.99 22.96 -18.10
CA LEU A 174 37.40 24.23 -18.49
C LEU A 174 37.39 24.43 -20.02
N LYS A 175 38.44 24.02 -20.73
CA LYS A 175 38.51 24.06 -22.22
C LYS A 175 37.46 23.17 -22.84
N ILE A 176 37.32 21.94 -22.35
CA ILE A 176 36.29 20.98 -22.80
C ILE A 176 34.90 21.55 -22.59
N HIS A 177 34.63 22.09 -21.40
CA HIS A 177 33.36 22.71 -21.08
C HIS A 177 33.03 23.89 -22.01
N LYS A 178 33.99 24.79 -22.27
CA LYS A 178 33.80 25.89 -23.20
C LYS A 178 33.53 25.43 -24.64
N GLN A 179 34.13 24.33 -25.07
CA GLN A 179 33.85 23.73 -26.38
C GLN A 179 32.45 23.14 -26.47
N MET A 180 32.02 22.48 -25.41
CA MET A 180 30.66 21.95 -25.29
C MET A 180 29.61 23.09 -25.36
N LEU A 181 29.82 24.17 -24.63
CA LEU A 181 28.93 25.34 -24.63
C LEU A 181 28.77 25.98 -26.01
N LYS A 182 29.80 25.94 -26.85
CA LYS A 182 29.72 26.46 -28.24
C LYS A 182 28.80 25.64 -29.14
N LYS A 183 28.60 24.34 -28.82
CA LYS A 183 27.73 23.43 -29.58
C LYS A 183 26.25 23.53 -29.19
N LEU A 184 25.94 24.16 -28.08
CA LEU A 184 24.55 24.27 -27.56
C LEU A 184 23.87 25.54 -28.08
N LYS A 185 22.65 25.40 -28.61
CA LYS A 185 21.77 26.52 -28.95
C LYS A 185 21.20 27.12 -27.64
N ASN A 186 21.61 28.36 -27.29
CA ASN A 186 21.16 29.08 -26.08
C ASN A 186 21.49 28.42 -24.73
N PRO A 187 22.75 28.16 -24.39
CA PRO A 187 23.07 27.60 -23.08
C PRO A 187 22.85 28.65 -21.98
N ILE A 188 22.20 28.24 -20.89
CA ILE A 188 21.90 29.08 -19.71
C ILE A 188 23.18 29.70 -19.14
N TRP A 189 24.32 29.01 -19.24
CA TRP A 189 25.62 29.42 -18.75
C TRP A 189 26.20 30.69 -19.40
N LYS A 190 25.69 31.09 -20.57
CA LYS A 190 26.07 32.39 -21.18
C LYS A 190 25.60 33.60 -20.38
N LYS A 191 24.67 33.43 -19.43
CA LYS A 191 24.19 34.49 -18.55
C LYS A 191 25.12 34.76 -17.36
N TYR A 192 26.05 33.87 -17.13
CA TYR A 192 27.02 33.96 -16.03
C TYR A 192 28.39 34.11 -16.67
N ASN A 193 29.12 35.19 -16.29
CA ASN A 193 30.50 35.42 -16.79
C ASN A 193 31.40 34.27 -16.33
N TYR A 194 31.67 33.35 -17.23
CA TYR A 194 32.60 32.25 -17.09
C TYR A 194 33.92 32.57 -17.79
#